data_692a27ee44201f4f836c8e69ebd71573
#
_entry.id   692a27ee44201f4f836c8e69ebd71573
#
_cell.length_a   1.000
_cell.length_b   1.000
_cell.length_c   1.000
_cell.angle_alpha   90.00
_cell.angle_beta   90.00
_cell.angle_gamma   90.00
#
_symmetry.space_group_name_H-M   'P 1'
#
loop_
_entity.id
_entity.type
_entity.pdbx_description
1 polymer ?
#
loop_
_entity_poly.entity_id
_entity_poly.type
_entity_poly.pdbx_seq_one_letter_code
_entity_poly.pdbx_strand_id
1 'polypeptide(L)'
;MTRTFVVGLDGASWLLTEPWIDEGHLPNLAELRKTGTYATSRSCLPPVTYPNWKCYSSGKNPGKHSVYWWERIDLAGENIEIMSGSDYKTAELWDYLNADGQRAGVVNMPSMYPPRDIDGYVVS
;
A
#
# COMPACT_ATOMS: atom_id res chain seq x y z
N MET A 1 7.64 16.90 -17.72
CA MET A 1 7.64 15.77 -16.79
C MET A 1 6.23 15.52 -16.32
N THR A 2 5.71 14.34 -16.51
CA THR A 2 4.42 13.93 -15.96
C THR A 2 4.62 13.60 -14.47
N ARG A 3 3.76 14.12 -13.60
CA ARG A 3 3.75 13.81 -12.17
C ARG A 3 2.58 12.86 -11.89
N THR A 4 2.83 11.82 -11.14
CA THR A 4 1.79 10.89 -10.68
C THR A 4 1.60 11.06 -9.18
N PHE A 5 0.36 11.20 -8.75
CA PHE A 5 -0.03 11.20 -7.34
C PHE A 5 -0.88 9.97 -7.07
N VAL A 6 -0.55 9.29 -6.01
CA VAL A 6 -1.33 8.15 -5.51
C VAL A 6 -1.87 8.50 -4.13
N VAL A 7 -3.17 8.43 -3.98
CA VAL A 7 -3.85 8.62 -2.68
C VAL A 7 -4.42 7.28 -2.26
N GLY A 8 -3.85 6.71 -1.23
CA GLY A 8 -4.31 5.46 -0.63
C GLY A 8 -5.22 5.73 0.56
N LEU A 9 -6.38 5.13 0.57
CA LEU A 9 -7.34 5.23 1.67
C LEU A 9 -7.52 3.82 2.27
N ASP A 10 -6.93 3.63 3.44
CA ASP A 10 -7.03 2.35 4.13
C ASP A 10 -8.48 2.10 4.60
N GLY A 11 -8.94 0.87 4.44
CA GLY A 11 -10.30 0.48 4.79
C GLY A 11 -11.41 1.05 3.89
N ALA A 12 -11.12 1.92 2.96
CA ALA A 12 -12.10 2.44 2.02
C ALA A 12 -12.46 1.37 0.98
N SER A 13 -13.75 1.10 0.86
CA SER A 13 -14.30 0.22 -0.17
C SER A 13 -15.45 0.91 -0.90
N TRP A 14 -15.74 0.46 -2.10
CA TRP A 14 -16.87 0.98 -2.87
C TRP A 14 -18.20 0.71 -2.19
N LEU A 15 -18.34 -0.38 -1.43
CA LEU A 15 -19.52 -0.65 -0.62
C LEU A 15 -19.81 0.46 0.41
N LEU A 16 -18.76 1.12 0.89
CA LEU A 16 -18.86 2.23 1.82
C LEU A 16 -18.99 3.58 1.10
N THR A 17 -18.19 3.80 0.05
CA THR A 17 -18.07 5.11 -0.57
C THR A 17 -19.11 5.40 -1.64
N GLU A 18 -19.63 4.38 -2.34
CA GLU A 18 -20.67 4.58 -3.37
C GLU A 18 -21.95 5.24 -2.83
N PRO A 19 -22.55 4.77 -1.70
CA PRO A 19 -23.70 5.47 -1.14
C PRO A 19 -23.42 6.94 -0.85
N TRP A 20 -22.26 7.24 -0.29
CA TRP A 20 -21.88 8.63 0.02
C TRP A 20 -21.62 9.48 -1.22
N ILE A 21 -21.14 8.88 -2.30
CA ILE A 21 -21.00 9.56 -3.59
C ILE A 21 -22.39 9.89 -4.14
N ASP A 22 -23.30 8.92 -4.11
CA ASP A 22 -24.65 9.05 -4.68
C ASP A 22 -25.51 10.03 -3.85
N GLU A 23 -25.30 10.11 -2.55
CA GLU A 23 -25.90 11.10 -1.65
C GLU A 23 -25.27 12.49 -1.73
N GLY A 24 -24.18 12.66 -2.48
CA GLY A 24 -23.48 13.94 -2.68
C GLY A 24 -22.50 14.32 -1.56
N HIS A 25 -22.19 13.43 -0.63
CA HIS A 25 -21.24 13.69 0.44
C HIS A 25 -19.78 13.69 -0.02
N LEU A 26 -19.48 13.03 -1.15
CA LEU A 26 -18.13 12.90 -1.70
C LEU A 26 -18.05 13.45 -3.15
N PRO A 27 -18.25 14.77 -3.34
CA PRO A 27 -18.37 15.36 -4.69
C PRO A 27 -17.08 15.23 -5.51
N ASN A 28 -15.90 15.30 -4.88
CA ASN A 28 -14.63 15.17 -5.57
C ASN A 28 -14.38 13.73 -6.05
N LEU A 29 -14.75 12.72 -5.26
CA LEU A 29 -14.68 11.32 -5.69
C LEU A 29 -15.72 11.02 -6.78
N ALA A 30 -16.89 11.61 -6.70
CA ALA A 30 -17.90 11.54 -7.75
C ALA A 30 -17.36 12.06 -9.09
N GLU A 31 -16.70 13.20 -9.08
CA GLU A 31 -16.10 13.78 -10.29
C GLU A 31 -14.95 12.93 -10.84
N LEU A 32 -14.07 12.43 -9.96
CA LEU A 32 -13.00 11.51 -10.38
C LEU A 32 -13.55 10.20 -10.98
N ARG A 33 -14.62 9.66 -10.41
CA ARG A 33 -15.30 8.45 -10.94
C ARG A 33 -15.89 8.72 -12.31
N LYS A 34 -16.41 9.92 -12.55
CA LYS A 34 -17.05 10.32 -13.82
C LYS A 34 -16.03 10.61 -14.92
N THR A 35 -14.91 11.25 -14.60
CA THR A 35 -13.92 11.75 -15.58
C THR A 35 -12.73 10.82 -15.77
N GLY A 36 -12.47 9.92 -14.81
CA GLY A 36 -11.38 8.97 -14.82
C GLY A 36 -11.81 7.56 -15.16
N THR A 37 -10.92 6.62 -14.83
CA THR A 37 -11.22 5.18 -14.93
C THR A 37 -11.55 4.63 -13.55
N TYR A 38 -12.66 3.95 -13.47
CA TYR A 38 -13.17 3.31 -12.26
C TYR A 38 -13.12 1.79 -12.40
N ALA A 39 -12.62 1.11 -11.38
CA ALA A 39 -12.58 -0.35 -11.35
C ALA A 39 -12.55 -0.89 -9.91
N THR A 40 -13.03 -2.11 -9.73
CA THR A 40 -12.89 -2.86 -8.49
C THR A 40 -11.61 -3.68 -8.54
N SER A 41 -10.79 -3.59 -7.50
CA SER A 41 -9.61 -4.42 -7.32
C SER A 41 -9.86 -5.48 -6.25
N ARG A 42 -9.39 -6.70 -6.50
CA ARG A 42 -9.45 -7.77 -5.50
C ARG A 42 -8.31 -7.56 -4.50
N SER A 43 -8.62 -7.60 -3.21
CA SER A 43 -7.62 -7.61 -2.14
C SER A 43 -6.77 -8.87 -2.15
N CYS A 44 -5.64 -8.84 -1.46
CA CYS A 44 -4.84 -10.03 -1.17
C CYS A 44 -5.53 -10.96 -0.15
N LEU A 45 -4.93 -12.10 0.10
CA LEU A 45 -5.32 -13.03 1.17
C LEU A 45 -4.13 -13.22 2.13
N PRO A 46 -4.32 -12.93 3.44
CA PRO A 46 -5.53 -12.38 4.08
C PRO A 46 -5.78 -10.91 3.71
N PRO A 47 -7.04 -10.43 3.71
CA PRO A 47 -7.39 -9.05 3.34
C PRO A 47 -7.21 -8.11 4.54
N VAL A 48 -5.97 -7.94 4.97
CA VAL A 48 -5.57 -7.15 6.15
C VAL A 48 -4.65 -6.02 5.70
N THR A 49 -4.65 -4.93 6.42
CA THR A 49 -3.89 -3.71 6.12
C THR A 49 -2.43 -4.00 5.73
N TYR A 50 -1.66 -4.64 6.60
CA TYR A 50 -0.24 -4.80 6.39
C TYR A 50 0.10 -5.60 5.10
N PRO A 51 -0.35 -6.85 4.91
CA PRO A 51 -0.07 -7.58 3.68
C PRO A 51 -0.64 -6.90 2.44
N ASN A 52 -1.79 -6.23 2.54
CA ASN A 52 -2.42 -5.57 1.42
C ASN A 52 -1.59 -4.38 0.90
N TRP A 53 -1.10 -3.53 1.80
CA TRP A 53 -0.22 -2.43 1.41
C TRP A 53 1.11 -2.92 0.84
N LYS A 54 1.64 -4.05 1.36
CA LYS A 54 2.83 -4.68 0.80
C LYS A 54 2.60 -5.29 -0.59
N CYS A 55 1.42 -5.88 -0.83
CA CYS A 55 1.02 -6.31 -2.17
C CYS A 55 0.94 -5.12 -3.13
N TYR A 56 0.32 -4.02 -2.69
CA TYR A 56 0.20 -2.80 -3.47
C TYR A 56 1.56 -2.23 -3.85
N SER A 57 2.46 -2.01 -2.88
CA SER A 57 3.75 -1.39 -3.12
C SER A 57 4.72 -2.26 -3.92
N SER A 58 4.63 -3.59 -3.78
CA SER A 58 5.58 -4.53 -4.42
C SER A 58 5.06 -5.16 -5.71
N GLY A 59 3.76 -5.10 -5.97
CA GLY A 59 3.14 -5.85 -7.07
C GLY A 59 3.18 -7.38 -6.87
N LYS A 60 3.39 -7.86 -5.65
CA LYS A 60 3.53 -9.27 -5.32
C LYS A 60 2.51 -9.70 -4.27
N ASN A 61 2.13 -10.96 -4.28
CA ASN A 61 1.23 -11.52 -3.27
C ASN A 61 2.00 -11.94 -1.98
N PRO A 62 1.29 -12.18 -0.87
CA PRO A 62 1.91 -12.58 0.41
C PRO A 62 2.83 -13.80 0.32
N GLY A 63 2.53 -14.77 -0.54
CA GLY A 63 3.40 -15.93 -0.78
C GLY A 63 4.76 -15.58 -1.38
N LYS A 64 4.93 -14.37 -1.92
CA LYS A 64 6.19 -13.90 -2.51
C LYS A 64 7.00 -13.01 -1.57
N HIS A 65 6.35 -12.19 -0.75
CA HIS A 65 7.03 -11.29 0.18
C HIS A 65 6.96 -11.75 1.63
N SER A 66 6.27 -12.87 1.92
CA SER A 66 6.17 -13.53 3.23
C SER A 66 5.56 -12.69 4.35
N VAL A 67 4.77 -11.69 4.00
CA VAL A 67 4.02 -10.88 4.97
C VAL A 67 2.56 -11.26 4.91
N TYR A 68 2.05 -11.82 6.01
CA TYR A 68 0.66 -12.27 6.14
C TYR A 68 -0.10 -11.55 7.24
N TRP A 69 0.64 -10.99 8.21
CA TRP A 69 0.10 -10.33 9.39
C TRP A 69 1.10 -9.31 9.95
N TRP A 70 0.74 -8.65 11.02
CA TRP A 70 1.62 -7.73 11.76
C TRP A 70 2.71 -8.45 12.56
N GLU A 71 2.51 -9.72 12.82
CA GLU A 71 3.35 -10.55 13.65
C GLU A 71 3.83 -11.76 12.86
N ARG A 72 5.02 -12.21 13.18
CA ARG A 72 5.58 -13.48 12.73
C ARG A 72 5.77 -14.39 13.93
N ILE A 73 5.29 -15.61 13.82
CA ILE A 73 5.48 -16.64 14.84
C ILE A 73 6.72 -17.46 14.46
N ASP A 74 7.74 -17.42 15.31
CA ASP A 74 8.86 -18.34 15.23
C ASP A 74 8.48 -19.64 15.98
N LEU A 75 8.11 -20.65 15.22
CA LEU A 75 7.70 -21.95 15.76
C LEU A 75 8.85 -22.71 16.45
N ALA A 76 10.10 -22.40 16.10
CA ALA A 76 11.27 -23.07 16.70
C ALA A 76 11.64 -22.43 18.05
N GLY A 77 11.47 -21.12 18.19
CA GLY A 77 11.77 -20.38 19.41
C GLY A 77 10.56 -20.08 20.28
N GLU A 78 9.35 -20.45 19.84
CA GLU A 78 8.08 -20.11 20.51
C GLU A 78 7.92 -18.59 20.76
N ASN A 79 8.50 -17.77 19.87
CA ASN A 79 8.48 -16.33 20.00
C ASN A 79 7.52 -15.69 18.99
N ILE A 80 6.91 -14.57 19.41
CA ILE A 80 6.13 -13.70 18.54
C ILE A 80 6.96 -12.45 18.28
N GLU A 81 7.24 -12.18 17.02
CA GLU A 81 7.98 -11.00 16.57
C GLU A 81 7.04 -10.04 15.84
N ILE A 82 7.06 -8.76 16.22
CA ILE A 82 6.34 -7.73 15.48
C ILE A 82 7.13 -7.40 14.22
N MET A 83 6.49 -7.49 13.07
CA MET A 83 7.11 -7.19 11.78
C MET A 83 7.29 -5.68 11.58
N SER A 84 8.41 -5.31 11.02
CA SER A 84 8.78 -3.95 10.69
C SER A 84 9.04 -3.76 9.18
N GLY A 85 9.30 -2.54 8.76
CA GLY A 85 9.63 -2.23 7.37
C GLY A 85 10.90 -2.90 6.85
N SER A 86 11.78 -3.38 7.74
CA SER A 86 13.03 -4.08 7.39
C SER A 86 12.89 -5.61 7.27
N ASP A 87 11.78 -6.17 7.69
CA ASP A 87 11.62 -7.63 7.75
C ASP A 87 11.29 -8.29 6.41
N TYR A 88 10.90 -7.51 5.41
CA TYR A 88 10.65 -8.08 4.10
C TYR A 88 11.63 -7.53 3.05
N LYS A 89 12.07 -8.43 2.17
CA LYS A 89 13.16 -8.18 1.22
C LYS A 89 12.63 -8.27 -0.22
N THR A 90 11.74 -7.38 -0.57
CA THR A 90 11.27 -7.29 -1.95
C THR A 90 11.31 -5.86 -2.43
N ALA A 91 11.62 -5.65 -3.72
CA ALA A 91 11.54 -4.33 -4.31
C ALA A 91 10.10 -3.82 -4.30
N GLU A 92 9.95 -2.54 -4.04
CA GLU A 92 8.69 -1.81 -4.04
C GLU A 92 8.65 -0.79 -5.19
N LEU A 93 7.54 -0.17 -5.43
CA LEU A 93 7.32 0.76 -6.55
C LEU A 93 8.41 1.85 -6.63
N TRP A 94 8.78 2.43 -5.50
CA TRP A 94 9.84 3.46 -5.45
C TRP A 94 11.23 2.92 -5.77
N ASP A 95 11.53 1.66 -5.48
CA ASP A 95 12.80 1.05 -5.88
C ASP A 95 12.89 0.95 -7.42
N TYR A 96 11.80 0.58 -8.08
CA TYR A 96 11.73 0.53 -9.54
C TYR A 96 11.82 1.92 -10.17
N LEU A 97 11.14 2.92 -9.58
CA LEU A 97 11.23 4.30 -10.03
C LEU A 97 12.65 4.85 -9.90
N ASN A 98 13.31 4.61 -8.76
CA ASN A 98 14.69 5.05 -8.55
C ASN A 98 15.66 4.33 -9.49
N ALA A 99 15.47 3.04 -9.77
CA ALA A 99 16.26 2.32 -10.75
C ALA A 99 16.14 2.89 -12.18
N ASP A 100 14.99 3.50 -12.49
CA ASP A 100 14.73 4.21 -13.76
C ASP A 100 15.13 5.72 -13.69
N GLY A 101 15.85 6.13 -12.64
CA GLY A 101 16.30 7.52 -12.45
C GLY A 101 15.17 8.50 -12.07
N GLN A 102 14.03 8.01 -11.63
CA GLN A 102 12.92 8.82 -11.18
C GLN A 102 12.89 8.92 -9.67
N ARG A 103 12.52 10.11 -9.15
CA ARG A 103 12.40 10.35 -7.71
C ARG A 103 11.01 9.99 -7.21
N ALA A 104 10.95 9.44 -6.00
CA ALA A 104 9.70 9.08 -5.35
C ALA A 104 9.53 9.78 -4.00
N GLY A 105 8.30 10.14 -3.65
CA GLY A 105 7.92 10.59 -2.31
C GLY A 105 6.90 9.63 -1.73
N VAL A 106 7.14 9.14 -0.52
CA VAL A 106 6.25 8.22 0.19
C VAL A 106 5.87 8.83 1.53
N VAL A 107 4.57 8.93 1.79
CA VAL A 107 4.06 9.53 3.02
C VAL A 107 3.05 8.59 3.66
N ASN A 108 3.24 8.29 4.94
CA ASN A 108 2.35 7.47 5.77
C ASN A 108 1.99 6.11 5.16
N MET A 109 2.89 5.54 4.36
CA MET A 109 2.69 4.18 3.86
C MET A 109 2.77 3.20 5.03
N PRO A 110 1.73 2.41 5.31
CA PRO A 110 1.76 1.45 6.41
C PRO A 110 2.97 0.51 6.32
N SER A 111 3.60 0.26 7.48
CA SER A 111 4.72 -0.67 7.61
C SER A 111 6.02 -0.23 6.90
N MET A 112 6.26 1.08 6.84
CA MET A 112 7.50 1.66 6.31
C MET A 112 8.52 2.03 7.38
N TYR A 113 8.20 1.85 8.66
CA TYR A 113 9.15 2.13 9.73
C TYR A 113 10.01 0.88 10.06
N PRO A 114 11.34 1.01 10.21
CA PRO A 114 12.14 2.18 9.90
C PRO A 114 12.13 2.51 8.40
N PRO A 115 12.21 3.82 8.03
CA PRO A 115 12.18 4.23 6.63
C PRO A 115 13.41 3.71 5.89
N ARG A 116 13.23 3.37 4.63
CA ARG A 116 14.31 2.97 3.73
C ARG A 116 14.89 4.19 3.02
N ASP A 117 16.17 4.13 2.68
CA ASP A 117 16.79 5.11 1.80
C ASP A 117 16.27 4.94 0.38
N ILE A 118 15.73 6.03 -0.18
CA ILE A 118 15.29 6.12 -1.57
C ILE A 118 15.77 7.44 -2.18
N ASP A 119 15.90 7.50 -3.49
CA ASP A 119 16.04 8.80 -4.16
C ASP A 119 14.69 9.53 -4.12
N GLY A 120 14.56 10.42 -3.14
CA GLY A 120 13.33 11.12 -2.84
C GLY A 120 13.14 11.44 -1.37
N TYR A 121 11.99 11.09 -0.80
CA TYR A 121 11.75 11.22 0.63
C TYR A 121 10.74 10.18 1.13
N VAL A 122 10.89 9.79 2.39
CA VAL A 122 9.95 8.93 3.11
C VAL A 122 9.55 9.64 4.40
N VAL A 123 8.25 9.69 4.65
CA VAL A 123 7.66 10.07 5.94
C VAL A 123 6.86 8.88 6.43
N SER A 124 7.28 8.25 7.53
CA SER A 124 6.65 7.05 8.10
C SER A 124 6.35 7.25 9.59
#